data_4939758d809a83aec540ca617e43b3b8
#
_entry.id   4939758d809a83aec540ca617e43b3b8
#
_cell.length_a   1.000
_cell.length_b   1.000
_cell.length_c   1.000
_cell.angle_alpha   90.00
_cell.angle_beta   90.00
_cell.angle_gamma   90.00
#
_symmetry.space_group_name_H-M   'P 1'
#
loop_
_entity.id
_entity.type
_entity.pdbx_description
1 polymer ?
#
loop_
_entity_poly.entity_id
_entity_poly.type
_entity_poly.pdbx_seq_one_letter_code
_entity_poly.pdbx_strand_id
1 'polypeptide(L)'
;GSVSLPFLDVFAFRSVEGDVHDIGKPKSVIVSREAAERMRVGVGSLIWVDTDEPQPDGAMEVVAVFEDFPDNSLLGECEVVKNLGETNLYTTSEWSFNYFVKFRPGADPDEFARQWTNVNQEMQREAAEKRAAAGDAADDDDESGIYGVRLSPVSDLYFESDSQAPCRQGSVVTTYTLLGIAVLVIVLAFINFVNFFFALVPVRIRTVNTFKVFGAPASSLRFNFVFEAFGLVLIALLAAWYVSFALQGTEFASYISASLALSQNLEVVGLVAVVAFVMALAASLYPAWYITSFAPALVVKGSFG
;
A
#
# COMPACT_ATOMS: atom_id res chain seq x y z
N GLY A 1 -16.85 -1.08 -12.92
CA GLY A 1 -17.32 -2.35 -12.36
C GLY A 1 -18.85 -2.39 -12.17
N SER A 2 -19.42 -3.61 -12.03
CA SER A 2 -20.84 -3.80 -11.74
C SER A 2 -20.99 -4.40 -10.35
N VAL A 3 -21.88 -3.82 -9.52
CA VAL A 3 -22.08 -4.25 -8.14
C VAL A 3 -23.56 -4.46 -7.81
N SER A 4 -23.85 -5.28 -6.83
CA SER A 4 -25.19 -5.36 -6.22
C SER A 4 -25.37 -4.26 -5.18
N LEU A 5 -26.61 -3.82 -4.92
CA LEU A 5 -26.88 -2.76 -3.95
C LEU A 5 -26.29 -3.03 -2.54
N PRO A 6 -26.37 -4.26 -1.97
CA PRO A 6 -25.76 -4.55 -0.68
C PRO A 6 -24.25 -4.36 -0.62
N PHE A 7 -23.55 -4.30 -1.76
CA PHE A 7 -22.13 -4.04 -1.82
C PHE A 7 -21.76 -2.67 -1.24
N LEU A 8 -22.62 -1.67 -1.42
CA LEU A 8 -22.44 -0.32 -0.86
C LEU A 8 -22.50 -0.32 0.68
N ASP A 9 -23.22 -1.29 1.28
CA ASP A 9 -23.30 -1.43 2.73
C ASP A 9 -22.07 -2.18 3.32
N VAL A 10 -21.41 -2.98 2.51
CA VAL A 10 -20.18 -3.70 2.89
C VAL A 10 -18.99 -2.74 2.82
N PHE A 11 -18.90 -1.97 1.73
CA PHE A 11 -17.83 -1.01 1.48
C PHE A 11 -18.37 0.42 1.66
N ALA A 12 -17.69 1.22 2.48
CA ALA A 12 -18.14 2.57 2.81
C ALA A 12 -17.87 3.56 1.66
N PHE A 13 -18.76 3.62 0.68
CA PHE A 13 -18.76 4.66 -0.33
C PHE A 13 -19.18 5.99 0.28
N ARG A 14 -18.26 6.96 0.35
CA ARG A 14 -18.56 8.30 0.83
C ARG A 14 -19.00 9.17 -0.33
N SER A 15 -20.23 9.67 -0.29
CA SER A 15 -20.74 10.58 -1.28
C SER A 15 -20.10 11.96 -1.15
N VAL A 16 -19.62 12.50 -2.27
CA VAL A 16 -19.16 13.89 -2.41
C VAL A 16 -20.29 14.76 -2.95
N GLU A 17 -21.02 14.24 -3.93
CA GLU A 17 -22.16 14.87 -4.57
C GLU A 17 -23.22 13.81 -4.91
N GLY A 18 -24.50 14.11 -4.69
CA GLY A 18 -25.59 13.15 -4.88
C GLY A 18 -25.66 12.09 -3.78
N ASP A 19 -26.46 11.05 -4.02
CA ASP A 19 -26.60 9.89 -3.11
C ASP A 19 -26.14 8.62 -3.82
N VAL A 20 -25.13 7.92 -3.25
CA VAL A 20 -24.61 6.69 -3.84
C VAL A 20 -25.65 5.58 -3.92
N HIS A 21 -26.68 5.59 -3.07
CA HIS A 21 -27.75 4.59 -3.11
C HIS A 21 -28.71 4.80 -4.30
N ASP A 22 -28.70 5.96 -4.93
CA ASP A 22 -29.43 6.24 -6.16
C ASP A 22 -28.99 5.40 -7.37
N ILE A 23 -27.84 4.71 -7.26
CA ILE A 23 -27.40 3.69 -8.23
C ILE A 23 -28.45 2.56 -8.43
N GLY A 24 -29.40 2.40 -7.48
CA GLY A 24 -30.54 1.49 -7.63
C GLY A 24 -31.52 1.87 -8.73
N LYS A 25 -31.48 3.11 -9.25
CA LYS A 25 -32.31 3.57 -10.36
C LYS A 25 -31.88 2.90 -11.67
N PRO A 26 -32.81 2.67 -12.61
CA PRO A 26 -32.45 2.14 -13.93
C PRO A 26 -31.49 3.08 -14.67
N LYS A 27 -30.50 2.51 -15.36
CA LYS A 27 -29.52 3.25 -16.16
C LYS A 27 -28.75 4.33 -15.37
N SER A 28 -28.42 4.04 -14.11
CA SER A 28 -27.66 4.92 -13.24
C SER A 28 -26.27 4.37 -12.97
N VAL A 29 -25.32 5.31 -12.74
CA VAL A 29 -23.95 5.00 -12.35
C VAL A 29 -23.49 5.99 -11.29
N ILE A 30 -22.50 5.58 -10.50
CA ILE A 30 -21.74 6.47 -9.65
C ILE A 30 -20.29 6.49 -10.12
N VAL A 31 -19.63 7.65 -9.98
CA VAL A 31 -18.25 7.85 -10.45
C VAL A 31 -17.37 8.34 -9.31
N SER A 32 -16.09 7.99 -9.33
CA SER A 32 -15.13 8.52 -8.39
C SER A 32 -14.85 10.01 -8.68
N ARG A 33 -14.38 10.76 -7.69
CA ARG A 33 -14.06 12.18 -7.85
C ARG A 33 -13.00 12.39 -8.95
N GLU A 34 -11.92 11.62 -8.93
CA GLU A 34 -10.87 11.71 -9.94
C GLU A 34 -11.38 11.42 -11.34
N ALA A 35 -12.21 10.38 -11.50
CA ALA A 35 -12.84 10.05 -12.77
C ALA A 35 -13.81 11.15 -13.22
N ALA A 36 -14.59 11.74 -12.31
CA ALA A 36 -15.52 12.83 -12.60
C ALA A 36 -14.76 14.07 -13.11
N GLU A 37 -13.67 14.45 -12.46
CA GLU A 37 -12.80 15.56 -12.87
C GLU A 37 -12.13 15.28 -14.23
N ARG A 38 -11.57 14.10 -14.43
CA ARG A 38 -10.90 13.68 -15.67
C ARG A 38 -11.87 13.68 -16.86
N MET A 39 -13.06 13.14 -16.68
CA MET A 39 -14.10 13.07 -17.71
C MET A 39 -14.92 14.37 -17.82
N ARG A 40 -14.77 15.29 -16.87
CA ARG A 40 -15.55 16.54 -16.77
C ARG A 40 -17.05 16.29 -16.69
N VAL A 41 -17.45 15.33 -15.87
CA VAL A 41 -18.85 14.95 -15.62
C VAL A 41 -19.21 15.19 -14.16
N GLY A 42 -20.49 15.42 -13.90
CA GLY A 42 -21.04 15.56 -12.56
C GLY A 42 -22.41 14.92 -12.48
N VAL A 43 -23.09 15.03 -11.36
CA VAL A 43 -24.45 14.51 -11.17
C VAL A 43 -25.39 15.04 -12.25
N GLY A 44 -26.17 14.16 -12.86
CA GLY A 44 -27.07 14.46 -14.01
C GLY A 44 -26.39 14.37 -15.38
N SER A 45 -25.08 14.15 -15.46
CA SER A 45 -24.39 13.91 -16.73
C SER A 45 -24.71 12.54 -17.28
N LEU A 46 -24.76 12.40 -18.61
CA LEU A 46 -24.93 11.12 -19.28
C LEU A 46 -23.56 10.60 -19.75
N ILE A 47 -23.23 9.37 -19.40
CA ILE A 47 -22.01 8.68 -19.82
C ILE A 47 -22.32 7.32 -20.42
N TRP A 48 -21.41 6.81 -21.25
CA TRP A 48 -21.45 5.45 -21.81
C TRP A 48 -20.40 4.61 -21.09
N VAL A 49 -20.81 3.47 -20.58
CA VAL A 49 -19.95 2.56 -19.82
C VAL A 49 -19.87 1.22 -20.57
N ASP A 50 -18.68 0.64 -20.66
CA ASP A 50 -18.38 -0.66 -21.29
C ASP A 50 -18.77 -0.75 -22.79
N THR A 51 -18.68 0.34 -23.55
CA THR A 51 -18.94 0.31 -25.00
C THR A 51 -18.01 1.24 -25.75
N ASP A 52 -17.44 0.71 -26.83
CA ASP A 52 -16.60 1.50 -27.75
C ASP A 52 -17.45 2.33 -28.73
N GLU A 53 -18.73 1.96 -28.91
CA GLU A 53 -19.69 2.67 -29.77
C GLU A 53 -20.86 3.21 -28.94
N PRO A 54 -20.95 4.54 -28.75
CA PRO A 54 -22.06 5.16 -28.03
C PRO A 54 -23.40 4.90 -28.73
N GLN A 55 -24.28 4.13 -28.11
CA GLN A 55 -25.66 3.96 -28.56
C GLN A 55 -26.59 4.88 -27.75
N PRO A 56 -27.58 5.52 -28.38
CA PRO A 56 -28.48 6.44 -27.66
C PRO A 56 -29.17 5.81 -26.45
N ASP A 57 -29.51 4.53 -26.55
CA ASP A 57 -30.19 3.79 -25.46
C ASP A 57 -29.21 3.23 -24.41
N GLY A 58 -27.89 3.29 -24.65
CA GLY A 58 -26.86 2.79 -23.75
C GLY A 58 -26.32 3.83 -22.75
N ALA A 59 -26.79 5.08 -22.84
CA ALA A 59 -26.37 6.12 -21.93
C ALA A 59 -26.86 5.87 -20.51
N MET A 60 -26.00 6.10 -19.53
CA MET A 60 -26.28 5.99 -18.11
C MET A 60 -26.12 7.36 -17.43
N GLU A 61 -27.01 7.68 -16.51
CA GLU A 61 -26.97 8.92 -15.75
C GLU A 61 -26.03 8.80 -14.54
N VAL A 62 -25.15 9.77 -14.37
CA VAL A 62 -24.34 9.90 -13.15
C VAL A 62 -25.22 10.42 -12.02
N VAL A 63 -25.51 9.57 -11.04
CA VAL A 63 -26.39 9.91 -9.91
C VAL A 63 -25.64 10.36 -8.66
N ALA A 64 -24.37 9.97 -8.54
CA ALA A 64 -23.51 10.45 -7.45
C ALA A 64 -22.04 10.43 -7.86
N VAL A 65 -21.28 11.31 -7.19
CA VAL A 65 -19.81 11.29 -7.17
C VAL A 65 -19.36 10.84 -5.80
N PHE A 66 -18.50 9.81 -5.73
CA PHE A 66 -17.97 9.31 -4.46
C PHE A 66 -16.50 9.69 -4.28
N GLU A 67 -16.01 9.68 -3.03
CA GLU A 67 -14.63 9.93 -2.67
C GLU A 67 -13.74 8.77 -3.16
N ASP A 68 -12.60 9.10 -3.76
CA ASP A 68 -11.66 8.11 -4.28
C ASP A 68 -11.19 7.17 -3.16
N PHE A 69 -11.11 5.88 -3.47
CA PHE A 69 -10.50 4.91 -2.56
C PHE A 69 -8.97 5.03 -2.62
N PRO A 70 -8.27 4.76 -1.51
CA PRO A 70 -6.81 4.73 -1.53
C PRO A 70 -6.29 3.72 -2.55
N ASP A 71 -5.23 4.06 -3.28
CA ASP A 71 -4.61 3.22 -4.33
C ASP A 71 -4.17 1.84 -3.83
N ASN A 72 -3.88 1.73 -2.52
CA ASN A 72 -3.50 0.48 -1.86
C ASN A 72 -4.68 -0.29 -1.27
N SER A 73 -5.91 0.05 -1.68
CA SER A 73 -7.13 -0.65 -1.27
C SER A 73 -7.65 -1.57 -2.36
N LEU A 74 -8.53 -2.50 -1.97
CA LEU A 74 -9.22 -3.40 -2.89
C LEU A 74 -9.97 -2.66 -4.01
N LEU A 75 -10.47 -1.45 -3.73
CA LEU A 75 -11.26 -0.62 -4.62
C LEU A 75 -10.50 0.58 -5.19
N GLY A 76 -9.16 0.61 -5.05
CA GLY A 76 -8.34 1.75 -5.49
C GLY A 76 -8.47 2.08 -6.98
N GLU A 77 -8.75 1.10 -7.82
CA GLU A 77 -8.99 1.29 -9.26
C GLU A 77 -10.50 1.41 -9.63
N CYS A 78 -11.37 1.57 -8.62
CA CYS A 78 -12.80 1.62 -8.83
C CYS A 78 -13.26 3.03 -9.24
N GLU A 79 -13.25 3.32 -10.53
CA GLU A 79 -13.59 4.66 -11.05
C GLU A 79 -15.07 4.82 -11.36
N VAL A 80 -15.68 3.81 -11.95
CA VAL A 80 -17.09 3.83 -12.38
C VAL A 80 -17.78 2.58 -11.88
N VAL A 81 -18.90 2.75 -11.19
CA VAL A 81 -19.70 1.66 -10.63
C VAL A 81 -21.11 1.75 -11.19
N LYS A 82 -21.61 0.63 -11.71
CA LYS A 82 -22.99 0.47 -12.16
C LYS A 82 -23.71 -0.59 -11.34
N ASN A 83 -25.02 -0.48 -11.24
CA ASN A 83 -25.85 -1.54 -10.65
C ASN A 83 -25.84 -2.78 -11.55
N LEU A 84 -25.64 -3.93 -10.95
CA LEU A 84 -25.72 -5.23 -11.63
C LEU A 84 -27.14 -5.55 -12.13
N GLY A 85 -28.14 -4.86 -11.58
CA GLY A 85 -29.54 -5.07 -11.91
C GLY A 85 -30.14 -6.35 -11.29
N GLU A 86 -31.19 -6.87 -11.92
CA GLU A 86 -31.85 -8.12 -11.50
C GLU A 86 -31.15 -9.37 -12.07
N THR A 87 -29.86 -9.31 -12.31
CA THR A 87 -29.08 -10.48 -12.73
C THR A 87 -29.23 -11.57 -11.69
N ASN A 88 -29.52 -12.80 -12.14
CA ASN A 88 -29.69 -13.93 -11.25
C ASN A 88 -28.37 -14.33 -10.59
N LEU A 89 -28.03 -13.66 -9.47
CA LEU A 89 -26.83 -13.88 -8.68
C LEU A 89 -26.76 -15.24 -8.00
N TYR A 90 -27.84 -16.01 -8.09
CA TYR A 90 -27.99 -17.31 -7.41
C TYR A 90 -27.78 -18.52 -8.34
N THR A 91 -27.26 -18.29 -9.56
CA THR A 91 -26.86 -19.40 -10.43
C THR A 91 -25.52 -19.96 -9.99
N THR A 92 -25.48 -21.23 -9.69
CA THR A 92 -24.24 -21.94 -9.29
C THR A 92 -23.25 -22.11 -10.44
N SER A 93 -23.59 -21.71 -11.65
CA SER A 93 -22.78 -21.82 -12.87
C SER A 93 -22.06 -20.52 -13.25
N GLU A 94 -22.29 -19.43 -12.53
CA GLU A 94 -21.70 -18.13 -12.86
C GLU A 94 -20.49 -17.84 -11.99
N TRP A 95 -19.32 -18.03 -12.54
CA TRP A 95 -18.02 -17.85 -11.85
C TRP A 95 -17.41 -16.46 -12.05
N SER A 96 -18.11 -15.56 -12.76
CA SER A 96 -17.63 -14.21 -13.07
C SER A 96 -17.79 -13.23 -11.91
N PHE A 97 -18.45 -13.62 -10.82
CA PHE A 97 -18.73 -12.72 -9.70
C PHE A 97 -17.84 -13.00 -8.48
N ASN A 98 -17.42 -11.92 -7.84
CA ASN A 98 -16.80 -11.97 -6.53
C ASN A 98 -17.84 -11.68 -5.46
N TYR A 99 -17.95 -12.58 -4.47
CA TYR A 99 -18.90 -12.48 -3.39
C TYR A 99 -18.25 -11.99 -2.12
N PHE A 100 -18.82 -10.94 -1.52
CA PHE A 100 -18.39 -10.40 -0.24
C PHE A 100 -19.47 -10.63 0.80
N VAL A 101 -19.09 -11.14 1.97
CA VAL A 101 -20.01 -11.45 3.06
C VAL A 101 -19.64 -10.63 4.28
N LYS A 102 -20.59 -9.87 4.82
CA LYS A 102 -20.42 -9.13 6.07
C LYS A 102 -21.10 -9.89 7.20
N PHE A 103 -20.31 -10.37 8.14
CA PHE A 103 -20.80 -11.09 9.31
C PHE A 103 -21.31 -10.16 10.39
N ARG A 104 -22.33 -10.61 11.10
CA ARG A 104 -22.76 -9.95 12.35
C ARG A 104 -21.71 -10.20 13.45
N PRO A 105 -21.58 -9.30 14.43
CA PRO A 105 -20.70 -9.53 15.56
C PRO A 105 -21.02 -10.87 16.26
N GLY A 106 -20.00 -11.70 16.45
CA GLY A 106 -20.13 -13.02 17.09
C GLY A 106 -20.51 -14.18 16.17
N ALA A 107 -20.69 -13.95 14.85
CA ALA A 107 -20.84 -15.04 13.90
C ALA A 107 -19.47 -15.71 13.63
N ASP A 108 -19.51 -17.03 13.43
CA ASP A 108 -18.32 -17.83 13.10
C ASP A 108 -18.22 -18.00 11.56
N PRO A 109 -17.19 -17.40 10.92
CA PRO A 109 -16.98 -17.53 9.48
C PRO A 109 -16.71 -18.97 9.03
N ASP A 110 -16.00 -19.75 9.84
CA ASP A 110 -15.64 -21.13 9.52
C ASP A 110 -16.88 -22.04 9.52
N GLU A 111 -17.79 -21.83 10.48
CA GLU A 111 -19.07 -22.54 10.50
C GLU A 111 -19.92 -22.18 9.28
N PHE A 112 -19.97 -20.91 8.88
CA PHE A 112 -20.63 -20.49 7.67
C PHE A 112 -20.03 -21.14 6.42
N ALA A 113 -18.70 -21.16 6.29
CA ALA A 113 -18.01 -21.79 5.16
C ALA A 113 -18.31 -23.29 5.07
N ARG A 114 -18.36 -24.01 6.22
CA ARG A 114 -18.74 -25.41 6.26
C ARG A 114 -20.17 -25.66 5.82
N GLN A 115 -21.10 -24.85 6.33
CA GLN A 115 -22.52 -24.97 5.96
C GLN A 115 -22.73 -24.68 4.47
N TRP A 116 -22.11 -23.62 3.96
CA TRP A 116 -22.18 -23.27 2.55
C TRP A 116 -21.58 -24.35 1.65
N THR A 117 -20.43 -24.93 2.05
CA THR A 117 -19.80 -26.06 1.34
C THR A 117 -20.76 -27.23 1.23
N ASN A 118 -21.45 -27.59 2.33
CA ASN A 118 -22.40 -28.70 2.32
C ASN A 118 -23.59 -28.44 1.38
N VAL A 119 -24.14 -27.22 1.42
CA VAL A 119 -25.26 -26.83 0.52
C VAL A 119 -24.81 -26.87 -0.93
N ASN A 120 -23.61 -26.33 -1.23
CA ASN A 120 -23.07 -26.32 -2.58
C ASN A 120 -22.83 -27.74 -3.11
N GLN A 121 -22.32 -28.63 -2.28
CA GLN A 121 -22.12 -30.05 -2.62
C GLN A 121 -23.42 -30.76 -2.90
N GLU A 122 -24.48 -30.48 -2.13
CA GLU A 122 -25.78 -31.06 -2.32
C GLU A 122 -26.44 -30.60 -3.63
N MET A 123 -26.36 -29.30 -3.92
CA MET A 123 -26.83 -28.72 -5.18
C MET A 123 -26.09 -29.30 -6.41
N GLN A 124 -24.77 -29.49 -6.32
CA GLN A 124 -23.99 -30.08 -7.40
C GLN A 124 -24.33 -31.54 -7.63
N ARG A 125 -24.56 -32.32 -6.56
CA ARG A 125 -25.05 -33.73 -6.68
C ARG A 125 -26.39 -33.80 -7.36
N GLU A 126 -27.34 -32.96 -6.93
CA GLU A 126 -28.67 -32.91 -7.58
C GLU A 126 -28.60 -32.50 -9.06
N ALA A 127 -27.70 -31.53 -9.38
CA ALA A 127 -27.47 -31.11 -10.76
C ALA A 127 -26.86 -32.24 -11.61
N ALA A 128 -25.89 -32.97 -11.07
CA ALA A 128 -25.29 -34.12 -11.73
C ALA A 128 -26.29 -35.27 -11.95
N GLU A 129 -27.14 -35.56 -10.96
CA GLU A 129 -28.20 -36.56 -11.09
C GLU A 129 -29.22 -36.19 -12.17
N LYS A 130 -29.62 -34.90 -12.23
CA LYS A 130 -30.53 -34.40 -13.27
C LYS A 130 -29.91 -34.47 -14.68
N ARG A 131 -28.61 -34.15 -14.84
CA ARG A 131 -27.91 -34.31 -16.13
C ARG A 131 -27.81 -35.76 -16.55
N ALA A 132 -27.44 -36.65 -15.62
CA ALA A 132 -27.39 -38.08 -15.89
C ALA A 132 -28.75 -38.66 -16.30
N ALA A 133 -29.85 -38.21 -15.66
CA ALA A 133 -31.21 -38.60 -16.01
C ALA A 133 -31.68 -38.05 -17.38
N ALA A 134 -31.13 -36.92 -17.81
CA ALA A 134 -31.39 -36.31 -19.12
C ALA A 134 -30.61 -36.97 -20.26
N GLY A 135 -29.68 -37.88 -19.97
CA GLY A 135 -28.83 -38.56 -20.97
C GLY A 135 -27.68 -37.73 -21.51
N ASP A 136 -27.39 -36.56 -20.94
CA ASP A 136 -26.20 -35.80 -21.21
C ASP A 136 -25.03 -36.54 -20.56
N ALA A 137 -24.22 -37.21 -21.38
CA ALA A 137 -22.95 -37.77 -20.93
C ALA A 137 -22.12 -36.64 -20.40
N ALA A 138 -21.62 -36.78 -19.16
CA ALA A 138 -20.61 -35.88 -18.65
C ALA A 138 -19.44 -35.90 -19.65
N ASP A 139 -19.06 -34.73 -20.19
CA ASP A 139 -17.77 -34.60 -20.85
C ASP A 139 -16.71 -35.01 -19.81
N ASP A 140 -15.82 -35.93 -20.17
CA ASP A 140 -14.76 -36.43 -19.30
C ASP A 140 -13.81 -35.30 -18.80
N ASP A 141 -13.91 -34.10 -19.33
CA ASP A 141 -13.20 -32.88 -18.90
C ASP A 141 -13.94 -32.09 -17.79
N ASP A 142 -15.19 -32.48 -17.44
CA ASP A 142 -15.87 -31.89 -16.29
C ASP A 142 -15.33 -32.55 -15.00
N GLU A 143 -14.09 -32.27 -14.63
CA GLU A 143 -13.61 -32.38 -13.25
C GLU A 143 -14.50 -31.46 -12.38
N SER A 144 -15.77 -31.82 -12.24
CA SER A 144 -16.66 -31.22 -11.26
C SER A 144 -16.23 -31.68 -9.86
N GLY A 145 -15.00 -31.33 -9.54
CA GLY A 145 -14.47 -31.44 -8.19
C GLY A 145 -15.42 -30.68 -7.28
N ILE A 146 -15.93 -31.35 -6.27
CA ILE A 146 -16.77 -30.75 -5.23
C ILE A 146 -15.91 -29.73 -4.52
N TYR A 147 -15.95 -28.49 -5.00
CA TYR A 147 -15.14 -27.40 -4.43
C TYR A 147 -15.74 -26.97 -3.09
N GLY A 148 -14.91 -27.00 -2.05
CA GLY A 148 -15.24 -26.38 -0.77
C GLY A 148 -15.24 -24.87 -0.89
N VAL A 149 -16.09 -24.22 -0.11
CA VAL A 149 -16.07 -22.76 0.03
C VAL A 149 -15.04 -22.37 1.07
N ARG A 150 -14.09 -21.52 0.67
CA ARG A 150 -13.12 -20.89 1.57
C ARG A 150 -13.43 -19.40 1.66
N LEU A 151 -13.46 -18.88 2.87
CA LEU A 151 -13.60 -17.46 3.13
C LEU A 151 -12.22 -16.87 3.41
N SER A 152 -11.90 -15.78 2.75
CA SER A 152 -10.70 -15.01 2.99
C SER A 152 -11.06 -13.65 3.58
N PRO A 153 -10.44 -13.22 4.68
CA PRO A 153 -10.63 -11.88 5.20
C PRO A 153 -10.29 -10.83 4.15
N VAL A 154 -11.11 -9.79 4.03
CA VAL A 154 -10.86 -8.69 3.06
C VAL A 154 -9.51 -8.03 3.28
N SER A 155 -9.01 -7.98 4.52
CA SER A 155 -7.67 -7.48 4.86
C SER A 155 -6.53 -8.26 4.20
N ASP A 156 -6.73 -9.54 3.91
CA ASP A 156 -5.69 -10.44 3.45
C ASP A 156 -5.70 -10.58 1.92
N LEU A 157 -6.81 -10.18 1.26
CA LEU A 157 -7.00 -10.31 -0.19
C LEU A 157 -5.90 -9.64 -1.02
N TYR A 158 -5.32 -8.55 -0.53
CA TYR A 158 -4.25 -7.84 -1.23
C TYR A 158 -3.03 -8.73 -1.50
N PHE A 159 -2.73 -9.66 -0.58
CA PHE A 159 -1.59 -10.57 -0.68
C PHE A 159 -1.97 -12.01 -1.03
N GLU A 160 -3.24 -12.29 -1.27
CA GLU A 160 -3.72 -13.63 -1.60
C GLU A 160 -3.59 -13.89 -3.11
N SER A 161 -2.64 -14.76 -3.49
CA SER A 161 -2.35 -15.09 -4.89
C SER A 161 -3.38 -16.01 -5.55
N ASP A 162 -4.19 -16.71 -4.75
CA ASP A 162 -5.17 -17.70 -5.24
C ASP A 162 -6.53 -17.09 -5.56
N SER A 163 -6.76 -15.83 -5.20
CA SER A 163 -8.02 -15.16 -5.50
C SER A 163 -7.96 -14.57 -6.92
N GLN A 164 -8.95 -14.91 -7.76
CA GLN A 164 -9.18 -14.24 -9.05
C GLN A 164 -9.95 -12.93 -8.86
N ALA A 165 -9.79 -12.28 -7.70
CA ALA A 165 -10.45 -11.02 -7.46
C ALA A 165 -9.93 -9.95 -8.44
N PRO A 166 -10.81 -9.17 -9.08
CA PRO A 166 -10.43 -8.09 -9.98
C PRO A 166 -9.93 -6.88 -9.19
N CYS A 167 -8.91 -7.08 -8.39
CA CYS A 167 -8.29 -6.06 -7.58
C CYS A 167 -6.78 -6.13 -7.74
N ARG A 168 -6.15 -5.00 -7.53
CA ARG A 168 -4.70 -4.91 -7.52
C ARG A 168 -4.13 -5.79 -6.41
N GLN A 169 -3.41 -6.83 -6.79
CA GLN A 169 -2.79 -7.76 -5.84
C GLN A 169 -1.32 -7.41 -5.65
N GLY A 170 -0.89 -7.39 -4.39
CA GLY A 170 0.51 -7.27 -4.01
C GLY A 170 1.16 -8.64 -3.91
N SER A 171 2.43 -8.72 -4.27
CA SER A 171 3.22 -9.93 -4.05
C SER A 171 3.95 -9.85 -2.71
N VAL A 172 3.67 -10.80 -1.82
CA VAL A 172 4.39 -10.97 -0.54
C VAL A 172 5.90 -11.09 -0.78
N VAL A 173 6.29 -11.90 -1.76
CA VAL A 173 7.71 -12.12 -2.12
C VAL A 173 8.36 -10.82 -2.56
N THR A 174 7.71 -10.05 -3.43
CA THR A 174 8.22 -8.76 -3.89
C THR A 174 8.36 -7.77 -2.73
N THR A 175 7.37 -7.70 -1.85
CA THR A 175 7.36 -6.81 -0.69
C THR A 175 8.52 -7.11 0.26
N TYR A 176 8.72 -8.38 0.64
CA TYR A 176 9.85 -8.76 1.51
C TYR A 176 11.19 -8.62 0.82
N THR A 177 11.27 -8.85 -0.49
CA THR A 177 12.51 -8.64 -1.25
C THR A 177 12.89 -7.17 -1.26
N LEU A 178 11.95 -6.27 -1.54
CA LEU A 178 12.19 -4.82 -1.49
C LEU A 178 12.55 -4.35 -0.09
N LEU A 179 11.89 -4.87 0.94
CA LEU A 179 12.23 -4.58 2.33
C LEU A 179 13.66 -5.03 2.66
N GLY A 180 14.04 -6.24 2.24
CA GLY A 180 15.41 -6.76 2.41
C GLY A 180 16.46 -5.87 1.72
N ILE A 181 16.19 -5.44 0.49
CA ILE A 181 17.07 -4.49 -0.24
C ILE A 181 17.15 -3.17 0.51
N ALA A 182 16.04 -2.62 0.98
CA ALA A 182 16.02 -1.37 1.74
C ALA A 182 16.86 -1.46 3.02
N VAL A 183 16.73 -2.55 3.79
CA VAL A 183 17.55 -2.79 4.99
C VAL A 183 19.02 -2.88 4.64
N LEU A 184 19.38 -3.59 3.56
CA LEU A 184 20.75 -3.72 3.10
C LEU A 184 21.35 -2.36 2.71
N VAL A 185 20.59 -1.52 1.98
CA VAL A 185 21.01 -0.16 1.63
C VAL A 185 21.24 0.69 2.88
N ILE A 186 20.35 0.60 3.87
CA ILE A 186 20.48 1.29 5.16
C ILE A 186 21.78 0.85 5.87
N VAL A 187 22.07 -0.44 5.93
CA VAL A 187 23.29 -0.97 6.55
C VAL A 187 24.54 -0.46 5.82
N LEU A 188 24.54 -0.48 4.49
CA LEU A 188 25.65 0.06 3.70
C LEU A 188 25.83 1.58 3.91
N ALA A 189 24.73 2.33 3.96
CA ALA A 189 24.77 3.76 4.25
C ALA A 189 25.33 4.04 5.65
N PHE A 190 24.95 3.23 6.65
CA PHE A 190 25.49 3.33 8.01
C PHE A 190 26.99 3.07 8.05
N ILE A 191 27.47 2.00 7.42
CA ILE A 191 28.89 1.68 7.33
C ILE A 191 29.65 2.83 6.66
N ASN A 192 29.12 3.38 5.58
CA ASN A 192 29.71 4.50 4.86
C ASN A 192 29.79 5.76 5.74
N PHE A 193 28.72 6.05 6.48
CA PHE A 193 28.67 7.19 7.39
C PHE A 193 29.67 7.04 8.53
N VAL A 194 29.81 5.86 9.13
CA VAL A 194 30.82 5.55 10.15
C VAL A 194 32.21 5.72 9.58
N ASN A 195 32.53 5.19 8.41
CA ASN A 195 33.80 5.30 7.74
C ASN A 195 34.18 6.77 7.48
N PHE A 196 33.19 7.59 7.04
CA PHE A 196 33.40 9.02 6.85
C PHE A 196 33.81 9.73 8.14
N PHE A 197 33.14 9.46 9.26
CA PHE A 197 33.48 10.02 10.55
C PHE A 197 34.90 9.59 11.01
N PHE A 198 35.27 8.33 10.80
CA PHE A 198 36.60 7.84 11.13
C PHE A 198 37.71 8.49 10.29
N ALA A 199 37.43 8.71 9.00
CA ALA A 199 38.39 9.41 8.13
C ALA A 199 38.71 10.85 8.59
N LEU A 200 37.76 11.49 9.27
CA LEU A 200 37.93 12.83 9.83
C LEU A 200 38.68 12.86 11.18
N VAL A 201 38.83 11.71 11.86
CA VAL A 201 39.45 11.61 13.20
C VAL A 201 40.83 12.26 13.27
N PRO A 202 41.81 11.98 12.36
CA PRO A 202 43.15 12.54 12.46
C PRO A 202 43.18 14.06 12.40
N VAL A 203 42.33 14.68 11.59
CA VAL A 203 42.20 16.13 11.45
C VAL A 203 41.58 16.73 12.72
N ARG A 204 40.54 16.10 13.24
CA ARG A 204 39.76 16.61 14.36
C ARG A 204 40.41 16.44 15.72
N ILE A 205 41.28 15.43 15.91
CA ILE A 205 42.03 15.25 17.17
C ILE A 205 42.82 16.50 17.51
N ARG A 206 43.48 17.13 16.54
CA ARG A 206 44.27 18.36 16.78
C ARG A 206 43.37 19.49 17.27
N THR A 207 42.29 19.75 16.59
CA THR A 207 41.31 20.80 16.94
C THR A 207 40.71 20.57 18.34
N VAL A 208 40.26 19.34 18.62
CA VAL A 208 39.65 18.95 19.91
C VAL A 208 40.65 19.15 21.06
N ASN A 209 41.93 18.75 20.87
CA ASN A 209 42.94 18.92 21.91
C ASN A 209 43.30 20.40 22.13
N THR A 210 43.29 21.23 21.09
CA THR A 210 43.45 22.68 21.24
C THR A 210 42.32 23.24 22.12
N PHE A 211 41.05 22.89 21.86
CA PHE A 211 39.94 23.33 22.73
C PHE A 211 40.06 22.84 24.17
N LYS A 212 40.55 21.62 24.39
CA LYS A 212 40.78 21.08 25.73
C LYS A 212 41.86 21.86 26.49
N VAL A 213 42.92 22.26 25.81
CA VAL A 213 43.98 23.11 26.42
C VAL A 213 43.37 24.44 26.85
N PHE A 214 42.42 25.00 26.14
CA PHE A 214 41.69 26.20 26.52
C PHE A 214 40.56 25.94 27.54
N GLY A 215 40.44 24.73 28.09
CA GLY A 215 39.53 24.41 29.16
C GLY A 215 38.13 23.94 28.71
N ALA A 216 37.92 23.61 27.42
CA ALA A 216 36.64 23.12 26.96
C ALA A 216 36.36 21.72 27.54
N PRO A 217 35.15 21.49 28.14
CA PRO A 217 34.80 20.19 28.69
C PRO A 217 34.55 19.16 27.58
N ALA A 218 34.98 17.91 27.81
CA ALA A 218 34.87 16.83 26.85
C ALA A 218 33.41 16.56 26.42
N SER A 219 32.45 16.79 27.33
CA SER A 219 31.00 16.64 27.03
C SER A 219 30.54 17.63 25.95
N SER A 220 30.94 18.89 26.05
CA SER A 220 30.58 19.91 25.05
C SER A 220 31.15 19.56 23.67
N LEU A 221 32.38 19.05 23.62
CA LEU A 221 33.01 18.63 22.37
C LEU A 221 32.30 17.42 21.76
N ARG A 222 31.91 16.44 22.58
CA ARG A 222 31.11 15.28 22.12
C ARG A 222 29.75 15.71 21.55
N PHE A 223 29.09 16.64 22.26
CA PHE A 223 27.81 17.15 21.82
C PHE A 223 27.90 17.84 20.44
N ASN A 224 28.96 18.60 20.19
CA ASN A 224 29.21 19.23 18.91
C ASN A 224 29.31 18.20 17.76
N PHE A 225 29.96 17.05 17.99
CA PHE A 225 30.05 15.99 16.99
C PHE A 225 28.68 15.37 16.69
N VAL A 226 27.88 15.09 17.71
CA VAL A 226 26.51 14.56 17.55
C VAL A 226 25.64 15.57 16.81
N PHE A 227 25.75 16.85 17.17
CA PHE A 227 24.97 17.91 16.52
C PHE A 227 25.36 18.10 15.05
N GLU A 228 26.62 17.97 14.72
CA GLU A 228 27.09 17.99 13.32
C GLU A 228 26.57 16.79 12.53
N ALA A 229 26.57 15.58 13.13
CA ALA A 229 26.00 14.39 12.51
C ALA A 229 24.52 14.59 12.20
N PHE A 230 23.78 15.17 13.14
CA PHE A 230 22.36 15.49 12.96
C PHE A 230 22.13 16.52 11.85
N GLY A 231 22.97 17.54 11.77
CA GLY A 231 22.93 18.53 10.69
C GLY A 231 23.14 17.91 9.31
N LEU A 232 24.10 17.00 9.17
CA LEU A 232 24.35 16.27 7.93
C LEU A 232 23.16 15.38 7.54
N VAL A 233 22.59 14.65 8.49
CA VAL A 233 21.43 13.81 8.25
C VAL A 233 20.21 14.65 7.89
N LEU A 234 19.99 15.79 8.53
CA LEU A 234 18.90 16.70 8.18
C LEU A 234 19.01 17.19 6.74
N ILE A 235 20.21 17.61 6.32
CA ILE A 235 20.46 18.03 4.93
C ILE A 235 20.19 16.86 3.96
N ALA A 236 20.65 15.65 4.30
CA ALA A 236 20.45 14.46 3.48
C ALA A 236 18.95 14.11 3.36
N LEU A 237 18.18 14.20 4.45
CA LEU A 237 16.72 13.97 4.44
C LEU A 237 16.00 15.02 3.59
N LEU A 238 16.36 16.30 3.72
CA LEU A 238 15.79 17.36 2.90
C LEU A 238 16.09 17.15 1.41
N ALA A 239 17.31 16.73 1.07
CA ALA A 239 17.69 16.40 -0.29
C ALA A 239 16.91 15.19 -0.83
N ALA A 240 16.75 14.13 -0.02
CA ALA A 240 15.98 12.96 -0.37
C ALA A 240 14.49 13.29 -0.61
N TRP A 241 13.90 14.12 0.23
CA TRP A 241 12.52 14.58 0.06
C TRP A 241 12.36 15.48 -1.17
N TYR A 242 13.33 16.33 -1.46
CA TYR A 242 13.31 17.12 -2.68
C TYR A 242 13.36 16.25 -3.94
N VAL A 243 14.24 15.22 -3.95
CA VAL A 243 14.31 14.26 -5.07
C VAL A 243 13.00 13.49 -5.20
N SER A 244 12.42 13.01 -4.08
CA SER A 244 11.12 12.33 -4.08
C SER A 244 10.02 13.22 -4.66
N PHE A 245 9.96 14.49 -4.26
CA PHE A 245 9.03 15.48 -4.80
C PHE A 245 9.23 15.72 -6.31
N ALA A 246 10.48 15.84 -6.76
CA ALA A 246 10.77 16.05 -8.18
C ALA A 246 10.39 14.86 -9.05
N LEU A 247 10.41 13.64 -8.51
CA LEU A 247 10.04 12.42 -9.22
C LEU A 247 8.53 12.24 -9.37
N GLN A 248 7.69 12.86 -8.53
CA GLN A 248 6.23 12.72 -8.57
C GLN A 248 5.60 13.13 -9.91
N GLY A 249 6.19 14.10 -10.60
CA GLY A 249 5.69 14.59 -11.89
C GLY A 249 6.29 13.91 -13.13
N THR A 250 7.04 12.83 -12.94
CA THR A 250 7.74 12.15 -14.04
C THR A 250 7.09 10.80 -14.37
N GLU A 251 7.38 10.27 -15.56
CA GLU A 251 6.94 8.92 -15.95
C GLU A 251 7.46 7.82 -15.02
N PHE A 252 8.52 8.09 -14.24
CA PHE A 252 9.00 7.17 -13.21
C PHE A 252 7.96 6.89 -12.11
N ALA A 253 7.10 7.86 -11.80
CA ALA A 253 6.05 7.69 -10.81
C ALA A 253 5.05 6.60 -11.23
N SER A 254 4.80 6.40 -12.52
CA SER A 254 3.89 5.38 -13.04
C SER A 254 4.38 3.94 -12.86
N TYR A 255 5.70 3.75 -12.72
CA TYR A 255 6.28 2.43 -12.43
C TYR A 255 6.25 2.07 -10.94
N ILE A 256 5.93 3.03 -10.07
CA ILE A 256 5.90 2.84 -8.62
C ILE A 256 4.44 2.77 -8.19
N SER A 257 4.04 1.62 -7.70
CA SER A 257 2.67 1.35 -7.26
C SER A 257 2.26 2.09 -5.98
N ALA A 258 3.18 2.82 -5.33
CA ALA A 258 2.93 3.57 -4.12
C ALA A 258 2.97 5.07 -4.40
N SER A 259 2.12 5.84 -3.72
CA SER A 259 2.17 7.29 -3.81
C SER A 259 3.49 7.83 -3.26
N LEU A 260 4.20 8.63 -4.07
CA LEU A 260 5.41 9.35 -3.65
C LEU A 260 5.08 10.64 -2.90
N ALA A 261 3.80 10.98 -2.74
CA ALA A 261 3.36 12.20 -2.06
C ALA A 261 3.67 12.15 -0.56
N LEU A 262 4.50 13.06 -0.09
CA LEU A 262 4.88 13.17 1.32
C LEU A 262 3.67 13.36 2.23
N SER A 263 2.66 14.12 1.79
CA SER A 263 1.45 14.38 2.55
C SER A 263 0.60 13.15 2.82
N GLN A 264 0.66 12.16 1.93
CA GLN A 264 -0.07 10.89 2.07
C GLN A 264 0.72 9.85 2.88
N ASN A 265 2.05 10.07 3.08
CA ASN A 265 2.96 9.11 3.71
C ASN A 265 3.65 9.68 4.97
N LEU A 266 2.99 10.57 5.72
CA LEU A 266 3.61 11.24 6.87
C LEU A 266 4.14 10.27 7.93
N GLU A 267 3.49 9.14 8.14
CA GLU A 267 3.95 8.13 9.10
C GLU A 267 5.27 7.48 8.64
N VAL A 268 5.38 7.15 7.34
CA VAL A 268 6.59 6.58 6.75
C VAL A 268 7.73 7.60 6.76
N VAL A 269 7.43 8.85 6.41
CA VAL A 269 8.39 9.97 6.46
C VAL A 269 8.92 10.16 7.89
N GLY A 270 8.02 10.14 8.88
CA GLY A 270 8.38 10.22 10.29
C GLY A 270 9.25 9.03 10.74
N LEU A 271 8.88 7.82 10.36
CA LEU A 271 9.66 6.61 10.67
C LEU A 271 11.07 6.68 10.07
N VAL A 272 11.19 7.05 8.80
CA VAL A 272 12.49 7.20 8.11
C VAL A 272 13.34 8.27 8.80
N ALA A 273 12.77 9.40 9.18
CA ALA A 273 13.48 10.44 9.90
C ALA A 273 14.00 9.94 11.26
N VAL A 274 13.15 9.25 12.03
CA VAL A 274 13.55 8.67 13.35
C VAL A 274 14.68 7.66 13.16
N VAL A 275 14.57 6.74 12.22
CA VAL A 275 15.64 5.75 11.93
C VAL A 275 16.93 6.45 11.55
N ALA A 276 16.88 7.46 10.66
CA ALA A 276 18.06 8.20 10.23
C ALA A 276 18.75 8.93 11.39
N PHE A 277 18.00 9.58 12.28
CA PHE A 277 18.57 10.25 13.47
C PHE A 277 19.13 9.26 14.49
N VAL A 278 18.46 8.12 14.72
CA VAL A 278 18.99 7.06 15.60
C VAL A 278 20.31 6.52 15.06
N MET A 279 20.41 6.31 13.75
CA MET A 279 21.64 5.87 13.10
C MET A 279 22.74 6.94 13.16
N ALA A 280 22.40 8.22 12.97
CA ALA A 280 23.33 9.32 13.15
C ALA A 280 23.91 9.37 14.57
N LEU A 281 23.04 9.19 15.57
CA LEU A 281 23.45 9.13 16.96
C LEU A 281 24.41 7.95 17.21
N ALA A 282 24.03 6.75 16.80
CA ALA A 282 24.85 5.54 16.96
C ALA A 282 26.23 5.67 16.28
N ALA A 283 26.25 6.18 15.04
CA ALA A 283 27.48 6.34 14.26
C ALA A 283 28.40 7.45 14.76
N SER A 284 27.84 8.51 15.37
CA SER A 284 28.62 9.64 15.87
C SER A 284 29.15 9.45 17.30
N LEU A 285 28.46 8.67 18.14
CA LEU A 285 28.83 8.49 19.55
C LEU A 285 30.22 7.87 19.73
N TYR A 286 30.53 6.80 19.00
CA TYR A 286 31.82 6.12 19.15
C TYR A 286 32.98 6.98 18.69
N PRO A 287 33.01 7.59 17.48
CA PRO A 287 34.06 8.51 17.09
C PRO A 287 34.19 9.72 18.02
N ALA A 288 33.06 10.29 18.47
CA ALA A 288 33.09 11.42 19.41
C ALA A 288 33.74 11.04 20.74
N TRP A 289 33.44 9.87 21.28
CA TRP A 289 34.07 9.36 22.48
C TRP A 289 35.55 9.09 22.24
N TYR A 290 35.91 8.43 21.16
CA TYR A 290 37.28 8.07 20.80
C TYR A 290 38.15 9.33 20.67
N ILE A 291 37.72 10.32 19.86
CA ILE A 291 38.48 11.57 19.65
C ILE A 291 38.68 12.35 20.98
N THR A 292 37.66 12.34 21.84
CA THR A 292 37.73 13.07 23.12
C THR A 292 38.43 12.30 24.25
N SER A 293 38.82 11.04 24.10
CA SER A 293 39.52 10.25 25.10
C SER A 293 41.04 10.54 25.12
N PHE A 294 41.61 11.10 24.05
CA PHE A 294 43.04 11.40 24.00
C PHE A 294 43.45 12.54 24.94
N ALA A 295 44.56 12.33 25.66
CA ALA A 295 45.15 13.36 26.53
C ALA A 295 45.86 14.44 25.68
N PRO A 296 45.68 15.75 25.98
CA PRO A 296 46.29 16.84 25.22
C PRO A 296 47.83 16.75 25.10
N ALA A 297 48.51 16.25 26.15
CA ALA A 297 49.97 16.16 26.20
C ALA A 297 50.59 15.22 25.14
N LEU A 298 49.87 14.19 24.68
CA LEU A 298 50.33 13.23 23.69
C LEU A 298 50.31 13.82 22.27
N VAL A 299 49.37 14.72 22.01
CA VAL A 299 49.19 15.32 20.67
C VAL A 299 50.20 16.42 20.38
N VAL A 300 50.62 17.18 21.42
CA VAL A 300 51.62 18.24 21.29
C VAL A 300 53.03 17.68 21.01
N LYS A 301 53.35 16.47 21.45
CA LYS A 301 54.64 15.80 21.20
C LYS A 301 54.79 15.19 19.81
N GLY A 302 53.76 15.23 18.96
CA GLY A 302 53.85 14.69 17.59
C GLY A 302 54.03 13.16 17.50
N SER A 303 53.77 12.44 18.60
CA SER A 303 53.96 10.99 18.73
C SER A 303 52.70 10.24 18.23
N PHE A 304 52.34 10.42 16.95
CA PHE A 304 51.49 9.51 16.22
C PHE A 304 52.37 8.85 15.14
N GLY A 305 53.07 7.80 15.50
CA GLY A 305 53.68 6.84 14.64
C GLY A 305 52.91 5.53 14.75
#